data_1508ba102598ab9ee5c0f75440ab54dc
#
_entry.id   1508ba102598ab9ee5c0f75440ab54dc
#
_cell.length_a   1.000
_cell.length_b   1.000
_cell.length_c   1.000
_cell.angle_alpha   90.00
_cell.angle_beta   90.00
_cell.angle_gamma   90.00
#
_symmetry.space_group_name_H-M   'P 1'
#
loop_
_entity.id
_entity.type
_entity.pdbx_description
1 polymer ?
#
loop_
_entity_poly.entity_id
_entity_poly.type
_entity_poly.pdbx_seq_one_letter_code
_entity_poly.pdbx_strand_id
1 'polypeptide(L)'
;EDNLYATMRNIFSRYAMRFNQKYERKGHLFGGPYRQAVCLDDSYLLAASLYIHLNPVKAGLVSEPISYRWSSCRLYCNVDAPKSFIDPDFILGLLSESKVERKERYKLLMNKGIELETAHVLEHEDAVERFRSKLTSIFPSIFRRVDKRKQVAKSSGIDLIGLDELERQIEVMSTRHFPGKPETKKAKKYLIEQLIARGYKRLEIAERLCISPKTVYNILKPPL
;
A
#
# COMPACT_ATOMS: atom_id res chain seq x y z
N GLU A 1 10.87 -11.31 19.55
CA GLU A 1 11.62 -10.22 20.19
C GLU A 1 11.92 -9.14 19.19
N ASP A 2 11.60 -7.90 19.55
CA ASP A 2 11.80 -6.73 18.69
C ASP A 2 13.29 -6.38 18.61
N ASN A 3 13.97 -6.85 17.58
CA ASN A 3 15.37 -6.50 17.35
C ASN A 3 15.56 -5.36 16.34
N LEU A 4 14.47 -4.72 15.87
CA LEU A 4 14.53 -3.65 14.90
C LEU A 4 15.50 -2.54 15.29
N TYR A 5 15.42 -2.08 16.55
CA TYR A 5 16.32 -1.05 17.05
C TYR A 5 17.80 -1.46 16.98
N ALA A 6 18.12 -2.67 17.43
CA ALA A 6 19.48 -3.18 17.38
C ALA A 6 19.99 -3.36 15.96
N THR A 7 19.13 -3.87 15.07
CA THR A 7 19.42 -4.08 13.65
C THR A 7 19.70 -2.75 12.94
N MET A 8 18.83 -1.77 13.11
CA MET A 8 18.99 -0.44 12.49
C MET A 8 20.23 0.28 13.01
N ARG A 9 20.46 0.23 14.33
CA ARG A 9 21.69 0.78 14.93
C ARG A 9 22.94 0.16 14.31
N ASN A 10 22.98 -1.15 14.16
CA ASN A 10 24.11 -1.84 13.55
C ASN A 10 24.32 -1.44 12.08
N ILE A 11 23.24 -1.38 11.29
CA ILE A 11 23.29 -0.98 9.87
C ILE A 11 23.86 0.44 9.75
N PHE A 12 23.28 1.41 10.46
CA PHE A 12 23.72 2.80 10.38
C PHE A 12 25.14 3.01 10.90
N SER A 13 25.51 2.35 12.00
CA SER A 13 26.88 2.44 12.55
C SER A 13 27.92 1.89 11.56
N ARG A 14 27.65 0.71 10.97
CA ARG A 14 28.55 0.10 9.98
C ARG A 14 28.64 0.94 8.70
N TYR A 15 27.53 1.49 8.27
CA TYR A 15 27.51 2.39 7.12
C TYR A 15 28.33 3.66 7.39
N ALA A 16 28.11 4.31 8.54
CA ALA A 16 28.83 5.53 8.92
C ALA A 16 30.35 5.31 9.01
N MET A 17 30.78 4.18 9.60
CA MET A 17 32.20 3.82 9.65
C MET A 17 32.81 3.66 8.25
N ARG A 18 32.15 2.89 7.38
CA ARG A 18 32.61 2.67 6.00
C ARG A 18 32.64 3.95 5.18
N PHE A 19 31.63 4.79 5.35
CA PHE A 19 31.54 6.08 4.65
C PHE A 19 32.66 7.00 5.09
N ASN A 20 32.88 7.15 6.42
CA ASN A 20 33.94 7.98 6.95
C ASN A 20 35.33 7.48 6.52
N GLN A 21 35.56 6.18 6.52
CA GLN A 21 36.80 5.58 6.04
C GLN A 21 37.02 5.86 4.56
N LYS A 22 35.98 5.64 3.70
CA LYS A 22 36.08 5.83 2.25
C LYS A 22 36.35 7.27 1.84
N TYR A 23 35.78 8.22 2.58
CA TYR A 23 35.86 9.64 2.25
C TYR A 23 36.76 10.44 3.21
N GLU A 24 37.58 9.73 4.01
CA GLU A 24 38.56 10.29 4.97
C GLU A 24 37.93 11.34 5.90
N ARG A 25 36.64 11.13 6.28
CA ARG A 25 35.90 12.05 7.13
C ARG A 25 36.04 11.67 8.61
N LYS A 26 35.95 12.69 9.48
CA LYS A 26 35.86 12.55 10.93
C LYS A 26 34.51 13.08 11.43
N GLY A 27 33.98 12.48 12.51
CA GLY A 27 32.74 12.93 13.14
C GLY A 27 31.52 12.14 12.73
N HIS A 28 30.35 12.59 13.19
CA HIS A 28 29.08 11.92 12.95
C HIS A 28 28.63 12.09 11.50
N LEU A 29 28.14 11.00 10.88
CA LEU A 29 27.53 11.04 9.56
C LEU A 29 26.03 11.36 9.64
N PHE A 30 25.37 10.85 10.68
CA PHE A 30 23.93 11.07 10.92
C PHE A 30 23.76 12.05 12.09
N GLY A 31 22.79 12.97 11.98
CA GLY A 31 22.52 13.99 12.99
C GLY A 31 21.86 13.45 14.28
N GLY A 32 21.54 12.16 14.33
CA GLY A 32 20.93 11.54 15.51
C GLY A 32 20.54 10.09 15.25
N PRO A 33 19.85 9.43 16.21
CA PRO A 33 19.33 8.08 16.03
C PRO A 33 18.25 8.06 14.94
N TYR A 34 18.04 6.88 14.33
CA TYR A 34 16.95 6.73 13.37
C TYR A 34 15.60 6.98 14.04
N ARG A 35 14.69 7.55 13.29
CA ARG A 35 13.30 7.75 13.70
C ARG A 35 12.41 6.71 13.03
N GLN A 36 11.36 6.29 13.73
CA GLN A 36 10.38 5.36 13.21
C GLN A 36 8.97 5.91 13.42
N ALA A 37 8.08 5.59 12.49
CA ALA A 37 6.67 5.87 12.62
C ALA A 37 5.87 4.64 12.22
N VAL A 38 4.80 4.35 12.96
CA VAL A 38 3.89 3.26 12.65
C VAL A 38 2.80 3.80 11.71
N CYS A 39 2.63 3.16 10.56
CA CYS A 39 1.52 3.46 9.66
C CYS A 39 0.23 2.85 10.23
N LEU A 40 -0.57 3.66 10.88
CA LEU A 40 -1.78 3.21 11.58
C LEU A 40 -2.96 2.93 10.64
N ASP A 41 -2.94 3.50 9.45
CA ASP A 41 -4.01 3.34 8.46
C ASP A 41 -3.48 3.38 7.02
N ASP A 42 -4.31 2.92 6.09
CA ASP A 42 -3.96 2.78 4.67
C ASP A 42 -3.77 4.13 3.99
N SER A 43 -4.49 5.17 4.42
CA SER A 43 -4.33 6.53 3.88
C SER A 43 -2.98 7.13 4.29
N TYR A 44 -2.54 6.89 5.52
CA TYR A 44 -1.21 7.27 5.97
C TYR A 44 -0.12 6.51 5.22
N LEU A 45 -0.29 5.20 5.04
CA LEU A 45 0.65 4.36 4.30
C LEU A 45 0.80 4.81 2.84
N LEU A 46 -0.33 5.11 2.17
CA LEU A 46 -0.31 5.66 0.81
C LEU A 46 0.43 7.00 0.76
N ALA A 47 0.12 7.91 1.69
CA ALA A 47 0.78 9.21 1.77
C ALA A 47 2.30 9.07 2.06
N ALA A 48 2.68 8.17 2.95
CA ALA A 48 4.08 7.89 3.25
C ALA A 48 4.84 7.35 2.03
N SER A 49 4.23 6.44 1.27
CA SER A 49 4.81 5.92 0.02
C SER A 49 5.06 7.03 -1.01
N LEU A 50 4.05 7.88 -1.24
CA LEU A 50 4.17 9.03 -2.15
C LEU A 50 5.25 10.01 -1.66
N TYR A 51 5.26 10.30 -0.36
CA TYR A 51 6.23 11.19 0.26
C TYR A 51 7.67 10.71 0.06
N ILE A 52 7.94 9.43 0.29
CA ILE A 52 9.26 8.82 0.10
C ILE A 52 9.71 8.94 -1.36
N HIS A 53 8.82 8.67 -2.31
CA HIS A 53 9.13 8.75 -3.74
C HIS A 53 9.34 10.19 -4.23
N LEU A 54 8.76 11.19 -3.57
CA LEU A 54 8.93 12.60 -3.89
C LEU A 54 10.19 13.21 -3.27
N ASN A 55 10.77 12.60 -2.25
CA ASN A 55 11.93 13.14 -1.55
C ASN A 55 13.13 13.48 -2.45
N PRO A 56 13.50 12.66 -3.47
CA PRO A 56 14.60 13.01 -4.36
C PRO A 56 14.37 14.30 -5.15
N VAL A 57 13.13 14.57 -5.57
CA VAL A 57 12.76 15.83 -6.26
C VAL A 57 12.83 17.00 -5.28
N LYS A 58 12.27 16.84 -4.10
CA LYS A 58 12.31 17.86 -3.04
C LYS A 58 13.72 18.19 -2.57
N ALA A 59 14.62 17.22 -2.60
CA ALA A 59 16.04 17.40 -2.32
C ALA A 59 16.84 17.97 -3.51
N GLY A 60 16.19 18.25 -4.64
CA GLY A 60 16.86 18.77 -5.85
C GLY A 60 17.80 17.79 -6.54
N LEU A 61 17.70 16.49 -6.23
CA LEU A 61 18.58 15.45 -6.81
C LEU A 61 18.16 15.08 -8.24
N VAL A 62 16.89 15.19 -8.56
CA VAL A 62 16.30 14.91 -9.88
C VAL A 62 15.11 15.83 -10.11
N SER A 63 14.76 16.09 -11.38
CA SER A 63 13.56 16.85 -11.75
C SER A 63 12.25 16.03 -11.65
N GLU A 64 12.34 14.71 -11.85
CA GLU A 64 11.21 13.80 -11.81
C GLU A 64 11.47 12.61 -10.88
N PRO A 65 10.49 12.18 -10.05
CA PRO A 65 10.69 11.10 -9.09
C PRO A 65 11.11 9.78 -9.75
N ILE A 66 10.59 9.50 -10.95
CA ILE A 66 10.87 8.29 -11.70
C ILE A 66 12.32 8.20 -12.21
N SER A 67 12.98 9.33 -12.33
CA SER A 67 14.36 9.42 -12.81
C SER A 67 15.38 9.06 -11.74
N TYR A 68 14.98 9.03 -10.47
CA TYR A 68 15.90 8.67 -9.39
C TYR A 68 16.12 7.16 -9.32
N ARG A 69 17.32 6.71 -9.77
CA ARG A 69 17.64 5.27 -9.92
C ARG A 69 17.59 4.46 -8.62
N TRP A 70 17.76 5.08 -7.47
CA TRP A 70 17.81 4.43 -6.17
C TRP A 70 16.46 4.40 -5.46
N SER A 71 15.38 4.66 -6.19
CA SER A 71 14.01 4.61 -5.70
C SER A 71 13.22 3.47 -6.35
N SER A 72 12.26 2.95 -5.60
CA SER A 72 11.26 2.00 -6.12
C SER A 72 10.16 2.66 -6.96
N CYS A 73 10.17 3.97 -7.15
CA CYS A 73 9.12 4.74 -7.84
C CYS A 73 8.75 4.16 -9.22
N ARG A 74 9.73 3.65 -9.98
CA ARG A 74 9.49 3.01 -11.29
C ARG A 74 8.55 1.81 -11.20
N LEU A 75 8.61 1.00 -10.14
CA LEU A 75 7.74 -0.16 -9.94
C LEU A 75 6.28 0.27 -9.76
N TYR A 76 6.06 1.43 -9.17
CA TYR A 76 4.73 1.99 -8.91
C TYR A 76 4.14 2.70 -10.13
N CYS A 77 4.98 3.21 -11.02
CA CYS A 77 4.55 4.06 -12.13
C CYS A 77 4.58 3.36 -13.48
N ASN A 78 5.52 2.44 -13.76
CA ASN A 78 5.69 1.83 -15.08
C ASN A 78 5.04 0.45 -15.14
N VAL A 79 4.38 0.16 -16.29
CA VAL A 79 3.79 -1.16 -16.53
C VAL A 79 4.90 -2.20 -16.72
N ASP A 80 5.96 -1.84 -17.45
CA ASP A 80 7.09 -2.72 -17.80
C ASP A 80 8.29 -2.54 -16.85
N ALA A 81 8.02 -2.33 -15.56
CA ALA A 81 9.09 -2.22 -14.58
C ALA A 81 9.83 -3.56 -14.40
N PRO A 82 11.16 -3.55 -14.21
CA PRO A 82 11.92 -4.78 -14.02
C PRO A 82 11.48 -5.52 -12.76
N LYS A 83 11.63 -6.85 -12.76
CA LYS A 83 11.37 -7.66 -11.56
C LYS A 83 12.22 -7.19 -10.39
N SER A 84 11.62 -7.07 -9.22
CA SER A 84 12.25 -6.62 -7.99
C SER A 84 11.77 -7.48 -6.82
N PHE A 85 12.50 -7.44 -5.70
CA PHE A 85 12.04 -8.00 -4.43
C PHE A 85 10.97 -7.13 -3.75
N ILE A 86 10.74 -5.91 -4.26
CA ILE A 86 9.70 -5.01 -3.77
C ILE A 86 8.41 -5.31 -4.51
N ASP A 87 7.35 -5.57 -3.75
CA ASP A 87 5.99 -5.70 -4.27
C ASP A 87 5.23 -4.37 -4.12
N PRO A 88 4.93 -3.68 -5.24
CA PRO A 88 4.14 -2.45 -5.21
C PRO A 88 2.63 -2.70 -5.08
N ASP A 89 2.16 -3.93 -5.33
CA ASP A 89 0.73 -4.23 -5.49
C ASP A 89 -0.06 -4.01 -4.19
N PHE A 90 0.58 -4.17 -3.03
CA PHE A 90 -0.06 -3.89 -1.75
C PHE A 90 -0.55 -2.42 -1.66
N ILE A 91 0.32 -1.46 -1.96
CA ILE A 91 -0.04 -0.03 -1.92
C ILE A 91 -0.88 0.36 -3.13
N LEU A 92 -0.51 -0.10 -4.32
CA LEU A 92 -1.26 0.18 -5.55
C LEU A 92 -2.69 -0.36 -5.48
N GLY A 93 -2.89 -1.51 -4.84
CA GLY A 93 -4.19 -2.12 -4.60
C GLY A 93 -5.15 -1.24 -3.80
N LEU A 94 -4.64 -0.31 -2.98
CA LEU A 94 -5.47 0.66 -2.27
C LEU A 94 -6.20 1.62 -3.23
N LEU A 95 -5.62 1.89 -4.40
CA LEU A 95 -6.11 2.90 -5.35
C LEU A 95 -7.17 2.36 -6.31
N SER A 96 -7.00 1.17 -6.84
CA SER A 96 -7.95 0.53 -7.76
C SER A 96 -7.74 -0.98 -7.84
N GLU A 97 -8.74 -1.69 -8.36
CA GLU A 97 -8.67 -3.11 -8.69
C GLU A 97 -7.97 -3.35 -10.04
N SER A 98 -8.15 -2.43 -10.97
CA SER A 98 -7.51 -2.49 -12.29
C SER A 98 -6.01 -2.18 -12.17
N LYS A 99 -5.14 -3.09 -12.61
CA LYS A 99 -3.68 -2.91 -12.58
C LYS A 99 -3.21 -1.66 -13.35
N VAL A 100 -3.84 -1.33 -14.45
CA VAL A 100 -3.52 -0.13 -15.24
C VAL A 100 -3.96 1.13 -14.48
N GLU A 101 -5.19 1.15 -14.01
CA GLU A 101 -5.76 2.30 -13.28
C GLU A 101 -5.02 2.58 -11.95
N ARG A 102 -4.53 1.55 -11.24
CA ARG A 102 -3.71 1.71 -10.04
C ARG A 102 -2.50 2.60 -10.29
N LYS A 103 -1.74 2.28 -11.33
CA LYS A 103 -0.52 3.00 -11.68
C LYS A 103 -0.81 4.41 -12.15
N GLU A 104 -1.86 4.60 -12.96
CA GLU A 104 -2.28 5.93 -13.41
C GLU A 104 -2.72 6.82 -12.24
N ARG A 105 -3.48 6.28 -11.29
CA ARG A 105 -3.86 7.01 -10.07
C ARG A 105 -2.66 7.35 -9.20
N TYR A 106 -1.70 6.42 -9.10
CA TYR A 106 -0.47 6.70 -8.36
C TYR A 106 0.35 7.82 -9.00
N LYS A 107 0.51 7.80 -10.33
CA LYS A 107 1.15 8.89 -11.09
C LYS A 107 0.44 10.23 -10.89
N LEU A 108 -0.89 10.23 -10.95
CA LEU A 108 -1.69 11.44 -10.71
C LEU A 108 -1.39 12.04 -9.33
N LEU A 109 -1.38 11.22 -8.29
CA LEU A 109 -1.05 11.65 -6.93
C LEU A 109 0.40 12.15 -6.82
N MET A 110 1.34 11.47 -7.48
CA MET A 110 2.75 11.87 -7.53
C MET A 110 2.92 13.24 -8.18
N ASN A 111 2.35 13.44 -9.37
CA ASN A 111 2.46 14.70 -10.11
C ASN A 111 1.89 15.86 -9.28
N LYS A 112 0.74 15.65 -8.66
CA LYS A 112 0.16 16.68 -7.80
C LYS A 112 0.99 16.90 -6.53
N GLY A 113 1.59 15.85 -6.00
CA GLY A 113 2.49 15.92 -4.85
C GLY A 113 3.75 16.77 -5.11
N ILE A 114 4.25 16.82 -6.36
CA ILE A 114 5.35 17.68 -6.76
C ILE A 114 4.96 19.16 -6.59
N GLU A 115 3.73 19.52 -7.00
CA GLU A 115 3.24 20.90 -6.93
C GLU A 115 2.99 21.38 -5.48
N LEU A 116 2.82 20.43 -4.55
CA LEU A 116 2.63 20.77 -3.15
C LEU A 116 3.95 21.22 -2.53
N GLU A 117 4.09 22.52 -2.30
CA GLU A 117 5.24 23.08 -1.59
C GLU A 117 5.40 22.42 -0.21
N THR A 118 6.41 21.57 -0.11
CA THR A 118 6.77 20.88 1.14
C THR A 118 8.26 21.04 1.44
N ALA A 119 8.88 22.08 0.86
CA ALA A 119 10.33 22.29 0.89
C ALA A 119 10.95 22.31 2.31
N HIS A 120 10.20 22.68 3.33
CA HIS A 120 10.70 22.75 4.72
C HIS A 120 10.17 21.64 5.64
N VAL A 121 9.51 20.61 5.08
CA VAL A 121 8.74 19.63 5.89
C VAL A 121 9.56 18.37 6.19
N LEU A 122 10.72 18.17 5.57
CA LEU A 122 11.54 16.94 5.71
C LEU A 122 12.05 16.67 7.14
N GLU A 123 12.13 17.70 7.98
CA GLU A 123 12.70 17.62 9.33
C GLU A 123 11.65 17.48 10.44
N HIS A 124 10.38 17.65 10.11
CA HIS A 124 9.30 17.60 11.10
C HIS A 124 8.73 16.19 11.28
N GLU A 125 8.43 15.82 12.52
CA GLU A 125 7.83 14.51 12.87
C GLU A 125 6.47 14.28 12.22
N ASP A 126 5.73 15.36 11.90
CA ASP A 126 4.40 15.35 11.31
C ASP A 126 4.39 15.58 9.78
N ALA A 127 5.56 15.50 9.12
CA ALA A 127 5.69 15.77 7.69
C ALA A 127 4.75 14.95 6.80
N VAL A 128 4.66 13.65 7.06
CA VAL A 128 3.78 12.74 6.32
C VAL A 128 2.32 13.07 6.57
N GLU A 129 1.95 13.42 7.80
CA GLU A 129 0.58 13.76 8.17
C GLU A 129 0.12 15.06 7.51
N ARG A 130 0.96 16.09 7.50
CA ARG A 130 0.67 17.34 6.77
C ARG A 130 0.52 17.09 5.27
N PHE A 131 1.39 16.26 4.69
CA PHE A 131 1.32 15.88 3.29
C PHE A 131 0.03 15.10 3.00
N ARG A 132 -0.32 14.13 3.84
CA ARG A 132 -1.59 13.39 3.78
C ARG A 132 -2.79 14.33 3.80
N SER A 133 -2.83 15.26 4.73
CA SER A 133 -3.92 16.22 4.86
C SER A 133 -4.10 17.08 3.61
N LYS A 134 -3.00 17.57 3.02
CA LYS A 134 -3.01 18.31 1.74
C LYS A 134 -3.52 17.43 0.60
N LEU A 135 -3.04 16.19 0.46
CA LEU A 135 -3.52 15.26 -0.57
C LEU A 135 -5.00 14.92 -0.39
N THR A 136 -5.45 14.72 0.83
CA THR A 136 -6.86 14.42 1.15
C THR A 136 -7.77 15.57 0.76
N SER A 137 -7.34 16.82 0.95
CA SER A 137 -8.13 18.00 0.53
C SER A 137 -8.26 18.10 -1.00
N ILE A 138 -7.24 17.70 -1.75
CA ILE A 138 -7.24 17.75 -3.23
C ILE A 138 -7.95 16.52 -3.83
N PHE A 139 -7.78 15.34 -3.24
CA PHE A 139 -8.32 14.07 -3.74
C PHE A 139 -9.23 13.37 -2.72
N PRO A 140 -10.29 14.04 -2.22
CA PRO A 140 -11.11 13.49 -1.14
C PRO A 140 -11.78 12.16 -1.51
N SER A 141 -12.11 11.95 -2.78
CA SER A 141 -12.73 10.71 -3.26
C SER A 141 -11.78 9.50 -3.17
N ILE A 142 -10.49 9.69 -3.47
CA ILE A 142 -9.46 8.65 -3.40
C ILE A 142 -9.23 8.28 -1.94
N PHE A 143 -8.93 9.25 -1.09
CA PHE A 143 -8.64 9.01 0.33
C PHE A 143 -9.86 8.45 1.08
N ARG A 144 -11.06 8.94 0.81
CA ARG A 144 -12.30 8.38 1.37
C ARG A 144 -12.51 6.92 0.96
N ARG A 145 -12.15 6.53 -0.27
CA ARG A 145 -12.22 5.13 -0.69
C ARG A 145 -11.22 4.25 0.08
N VAL A 146 -10.00 4.72 0.25
CA VAL A 146 -8.93 4.04 1.00
C VAL A 146 -9.37 3.82 2.46
N ASP A 147 -9.84 4.88 3.11
CA ASP A 147 -10.30 4.82 4.51
C ASP A 147 -11.55 3.94 4.70
N LYS A 148 -12.48 3.98 3.74
CA LYS A 148 -13.72 3.18 3.79
C LYS A 148 -13.44 1.67 3.78
N ARG A 149 -12.41 1.22 3.07
CA ARG A 149 -12.00 -0.19 3.08
C ARG A 149 -11.73 -0.70 4.49
N LYS A 150 -11.01 0.07 5.28
CA LYS A 150 -10.64 -0.29 6.66
C LYS A 150 -11.82 -0.21 7.63
N GLN A 151 -12.69 0.79 7.46
CA GLN A 151 -13.88 0.93 8.30
C GLN A 151 -14.84 -0.25 8.12
N VAL A 152 -15.05 -0.73 6.89
CA VAL A 152 -15.90 -1.90 6.61
C VAL A 152 -15.29 -3.17 7.21
N ALA A 153 -13.98 -3.37 7.10
CA ALA A 153 -13.30 -4.49 7.72
C ALA A 153 -13.42 -4.46 9.26
N LYS A 154 -13.16 -3.30 9.86
CA LYS A 154 -13.23 -3.11 11.31
C LYS A 154 -14.66 -3.26 11.86
N SER A 155 -15.66 -2.76 11.16
CA SER A 155 -17.07 -2.86 11.58
C SER A 155 -17.67 -4.27 11.41
N SER A 156 -17.10 -5.08 10.50
CA SER A 156 -17.55 -6.46 10.27
C SER A 156 -16.94 -7.48 11.23
N GLY A 157 -15.95 -7.10 12.04
CA GLY A 157 -15.23 -8.02 12.94
C GLY A 157 -14.46 -9.13 12.21
N ILE A 158 -14.16 -8.93 10.91
CA ILE A 158 -13.49 -9.93 10.07
C ILE A 158 -11.98 -9.66 10.09
N ASP A 159 -11.21 -10.65 10.53
CA ASP A 159 -9.76 -10.63 10.37
C ASP A 159 -9.40 -10.78 8.90
N LEU A 160 -8.73 -9.77 8.34
CA LEU A 160 -8.35 -9.78 6.94
C LEU A 160 -7.09 -10.63 6.73
N ILE A 161 -7.21 -11.65 5.87
CA ILE A 161 -6.05 -12.41 5.40
C ILE A 161 -5.18 -11.56 4.44
N GLY A 162 -3.91 -11.94 4.23
CA GLY A 162 -3.04 -11.31 3.27
C GLY A 162 -3.65 -11.31 1.85
N LEU A 163 -3.32 -10.30 1.03
CA LEU A 163 -3.85 -10.23 -0.34
C LEU A 163 -3.42 -11.40 -1.20
N ASP A 164 -2.15 -11.83 -1.09
CA ASP A 164 -1.63 -12.99 -1.83
C ASP A 164 -2.36 -14.28 -1.47
N GLU A 165 -2.64 -14.47 -0.19
CA GLU A 165 -3.41 -15.61 0.29
C GLU A 165 -4.86 -15.55 -0.19
N LEU A 166 -5.45 -14.35 -0.20
CA LEU A 166 -6.80 -14.15 -0.73
C LEU A 166 -6.86 -14.46 -2.23
N GLU A 167 -5.92 -13.94 -3.02
CA GLU A 167 -5.86 -14.21 -4.46
C GLU A 167 -5.64 -15.69 -4.75
N ARG A 168 -4.75 -16.34 -4.01
CA ARG A 168 -4.54 -17.80 -4.12
C ARG A 168 -5.81 -18.59 -3.82
N GLN A 169 -6.55 -18.22 -2.78
CA GLN A 169 -7.80 -18.89 -2.43
C GLN A 169 -8.90 -18.64 -3.47
N ILE A 170 -8.96 -17.44 -4.05
CA ILE A 170 -9.88 -17.10 -5.13
C ILE A 170 -9.56 -17.96 -6.38
N GLU A 171 -8.29 -18.05 -6.76
CA GLU A 171 -7.85 -18.85 -7.92
C GLU A 171 -8.19 -20.32 -7.74
N VAL A 172 -7.90 -20.91 -6.57
CA VAL A 172 -8.26 -22.29 -6.24
C VAL A 172 -9.78 -22.51 -6.32
N MET A 173 -10.59 -21.52 -5.90
CA MET A 173 -12.05 -21.61 -5.94
C MET A 173 -12.63 -21.42 -7.34
N SER A 174 -11.98 -20.62 -8.19
CA SER A 174 -12.43 -20.40 -9.58
C SER A 174 -12.07 -21.54 -10.53
N THR A 175 -10.92 -22.21 -10.26
CA THR A 175 -10.44 -23.32 -11.11
C THR A 175 -11.07 -24.68 -10.75
N ARG A 176 -11.55 -24.86 -9.53
CA ARG A 176 -12.18 -26.11 -9.09
C ARG A 176 -13.69 -26.01 -9.17
N HIS A 177 -14.28 -26.73 -10.12
CA HIS A 177 -15.73 -26.93 -10.20
C HIS A 177 -16.18 -27.89 -9.06
N PHE A 178 -16.60 -27.33 -7.92
CA PHE A 178 -17.13 -28.13 -6.82
C PHE A 178 -18.67 -28.08 -6.83
N PRO A 179 -19.36 -29.14 -7.17
CA PRO A 179 -20.81 -29.18 -7.06
C PRO A 179 -21.24 -29.31 -5.60
N GLY A 180 -21.95 -28.30 -5.12
CA GLY A 180 -22.94 -28.41 -4.03
C GLY A 180 -22.55 -28.83 -2.63
N LYS A 181 -21.28 -29.10 -2.28
CA LYS A 181 -20.89 -29.53 -0.93
C LYS A 181 -21.01 -28.40 0.10
N PRO A 182 -21.47 -28.68 1.35
CA PRO A 182 -21.60 -27.69 2.42
C PRO A 182 -20.30 -26.91 2.72
N GLU A 183 -19.15 -27.57 2.62
CA GLU A 183 -17.83 -27.00 2.83
C GLU A 183 -17.50 -25.92 1.78
N THR A 184 -17.92 -26.14 0.55
CA THR A 184 -17.75 -25.15 -0.54
C THR A 184 -18.56 -23.89 -0.31
N LYS A 185 -19.78 -24.04 0.28
CA LYS A 185 -20.62 -22.88 0.63
C LYS A 185 -19.99 -22.04 1.74
N LYS A 186 -19.41 -22.69 2.76
CA LYS A 186 -18.68 -21.99 3.84
C LYS A 186 -17.45 -21.25 3.32
N ALA A 187 -16.64 -21.91 2.47
CA ALA A 187 -15.46 -21.29 1.86
C ALA A 187 -15.82 -20.10 0.96
N LYS A 188 -16.89 -20.24 0.14
CA LYS A 188 -17.40 -19.12 -0.67
C LYS A 188 -17.89 -17.98 0.21
N LYS A 189 -18.62 -18.27 1.29
CA LYS A 189 -19.08 -17.26 2.24
C LYS A 189 -17.90 -16.50 2.84
N TYR A 190 -16.88 -17.21 3.30
CA TYR A 190 -15.66 -16.61 3.85
C TYR A 190 -14.97 -15.67 2.87
N LEU A 191 -14.75 -16.10 1.59
CA LEU A 191 -14.13 -15.25 0.58
C LEU A 191 -15.00 -14.02 0.24
N ILE A 192 -16.31 -14.18 0.15
CA ILE A 192 -17.26 -13.07 -0.04
C ILE A 192 -17.14 -12.06 1.11
N GLU A 193 -17.12 -12.53 2.36
CA GLU A 193 -16.96 -11.69 3.55
C GLU A 193 -15.62 -10.95 3.54
N GLN A 194 -14.52 -11.64 3.19
CA GLN A 194 -13.19 -11.03 3.01
C GLN A 194 -13.19 -9.92 1.94
N LEU A 195 -13.88 -10.13 0.82
CA LEU A 195 -13.98 -9.16 -0.27
C LEU A 195 -14.88 -7.97 0.12
N ILE A 196 -16.02 -8.21 0.77
CA ILE A 196 -16.89 -7.14 1.29
C ILE A 196 -16.14 -6.28 2.31
N ALA A 197 -15.44 -6.92 3.24
CA ALA A 197 -14.66 -6.23 4.27
C ALA A 197 -13.55 -5.34 3.66
N ARG A 198 -13.11 -5.65 2.43
CA ARG A 198 -12.20 -4.82 1.63
C ARG A 198 -12.90 -3.78 0.78
N GLY A 199 -14.23 -3.68 0.85
CA GLY A 199 -15.02 -2.67 0.15
C GLY A 199 -15.37 -3.00 -1.30
N TYR A 200 -15.22 -4.26 -1.74
CA TYR A 200 -15.67 -4.70 -3.07
C TYR A 200 -17.18 -4.65 -3.16
N LYS A 201 -17.70 -4.22 -4.32
CA LYS A 201 -19.12 -4.27 -4.61
C LYS A 201 -19.54 -5.70 -4.98
N ARG A 202 -20.82 -6.03 -4.78
CA ARG A 202 -21.34 -7.38 -5.04
C ARG A 202 -21.14 -7.85 -6.48
N LEU A 203 -21.18 -6.95 -7.47
CA LEU A 203 -20.91 -7.27 -8.87
C LEU A 203 -19.44 -7.63 -9.08
N GLU A 204 -18.52 -6.85 -8.54
CA GLU A 204 -17.08 -7.11 -8.59
C GLU A 204 -16.71 -8.44 -7.91
N ILE A 205 -17.39 -8.76 -6.81
CA ILE A 205 -17.24 -10.05 -6.10
C ILE A 205 -17.72 -11.21 -6.96
N ALA A 206 -18.86 -11.04 -7.62
CA ALA A 206 -19.43 -12.06 -8.50
C ALA A 206 -18.49 -12.39 -9.67
N GLU A 207 -17.93 -11.36 -10.29
CA GLU A 207 -16.94 -11.48 -11.38
C GLU A 207 -15.67 -12.20 -10.91
N ARG A 208 -15.10 -11.76 -9.77
CA ARG A 208 -13.84 -12.34 -9.23
C ARG A 208 -13.98 -13.81 -8.82
N LEU A 209 -15.11 -14.19 -8.27
CA LEU A 209 -15.38 -15.57 -7.83
C LEU A 209 -16.01 -16.43 -8.93
N CYS A 210 -16.19 -15.90 -10.14
CA CYS A 210 -16.86 -16.56 -11.26
C CYS A 210 -18.24 -17.14 -10.87
N ILE A 211 -19.03 -16.37 -10.12
CA ILE A 211 -20.38 -16.74 -9.65
C ILE A 211 -21.41 -15.67 -10.02
N SER A 212 -22.69 -16.02 -10.02
CA SER A 212 -23.74 -15.04 -10.30
C SER A 212 -23.91 -14.02 -9.14
N PRO A 213 -24.27 -12.76 -9.42
CA PRO A 213 -24.61 -11.78 -8.38
C PRO A 213 -25.73 -12.26 -7.44
N LYS A 214 -26.66 -13.06 -7.95
CA LYS A 214 -27.72 -13.72 -7.18
C LYS A 214 -27.13 -14.72 -6.17
N THR A 215 -26.08 -15.42 -6.54
CA THR A 215 -25.36 -16.35 -5.64
C THR A 215 -24.69 -15.59 -4.49
N VAL A 216 -24.04 -14.46 -4.77
CA VAL A 216 -23.45 -13.61 -3.72
C VAL A 216 -24.53 -13.15 -2.75
N TYR A 217 -25.68 -12.69 -3.26
CA TYR A 217 -26.82 -12.27 -2.44
C TYR A 217 -27.35 -13.41 -1.56
N ASN A 218 -27.55 -14.61 -2.13
CA ASN A 218 -28.11 -15.74 -1.41
C ASN A 218 -27.18 -16.30 -0.31
N ILE A 219 -25.85 -16.23 -0.52
CA ILE A 219 -24.86 -16.66 0.48
C ILE A 219 -24.82 -15.71 1.68
N LEU A 220 -25.07 -14.43 1.46
CA LEU A 220 -25.06 -13.39 2.49
C LEU A 220 -26.38 -13.27 3.25
N LYS A 221 -27.47 -13.87 2.74
CA LYS A 221 -28.74 -13.90 3.48
C LYS A 221 -28.55 -14.61 4.82
N PRO A 222 -28.98 -13.99 5.93
CA PRO A 222 -29.03 -14.72 7.21
C PRO A 222 -29.91 -15.96 7.04
N PRO A 223 -29.60 -17.07 7.72
CA PRO A 223 -30.51 -18.19 7.79
C PRO A 223 -31.84 -17.68 8.40
N LEU A 224 -32.96 -18.06 7.74
CA LEU A 224 -34.32 -17.79 8.23
C LEU A 224 -34.53 -18.50 9.53
#